data_6d9411d2cf99207221c91c7e426ce326
#
_entry.id   6d9411d2cf99207221c91c7e426ce326
#
_cell.length_a   1.000
_cell.length_b   1.000
_cell.length_c   1.000
_cell.angle_alpha   90.00
_cell.angle_beta   90.00
_cell.angle_gamma   90.00
#
_symmetry.space_group_name_H-M   'P 1'
#
loop_
_entity.id
_entity.type
_entity.pdbx_description
1 polymer ?
#
loop_
_entity_poly.entity_id
_entity_poly.type
_entity_poly.pdbx_seq_one_letter_code
_entity_poly.pdbx_strand_id
1 'polypeptide(L)'
;MVNEVLIQTRITKKPLRTEGRFVEVVHIRLLLNGVTLYETNSDIYCLSKQELVEMMLEKSSLLIQALEKVENSKVSIRHGSY
;
A
#
# COMPACT_ATOMS: atom_id res chain seq x y z
N MET A 1 2.14 -8.69 -22.72
CA MET A 1 2.86 -8.52 -21.44
C MET A 1 1.87 -8.35 -20.30
N VAL A 2 2.09 -9.02 -19.19
CA VAL A 2 1.27 -8.86 -17.99
C VAL A 2 2.05 -8.04 -16.96
N ASN A 3 1.45 -6.95 -16.49
CA ASN A 3 1.99 -6.17 -15.39
C ASN A 3 1.28 -6.57 -14.11
N GLU A 4 2.03 -6.95 -13.10
CA GLU A 4 1.51 -7.33 -11.80
C GLU A 4 1.64 -6.17 -10.82
N VAL A 5 0.50 -5.71 -10.33
CA VAL A 5 0.40 -4.71 -9.27
C VAL A 5 0.08 -5.43 -7.98
N LEU A 6 0.92 -5.28 -6.98
CA LEU A 6 0.75 -5.91 -5.68
C LEU A 6 0.65 -4.84 -4.59
N ILE A 7 -0.41 -4.91 -3.81
CA ILE A 7 -0.59 -4.08 -2.63
C ILE A 7 -0.37 -4.97 -1.41
N GLN A 8 0.62 -4.65 -0.60
CA GLN A 8 0.94 -5.42 0.60
C GLN A 8 0.72 -4.59 1.84
N THR A 9 0.17 -5.22 2.86
CA THR A 9 -0.10 -4.59 4.15
C THR A 9 0.54 -5.38 5.28
N ARG A 10 0.93 -4.67 6.33
CA ARG A 10 1.45 -5.26 7.56
C ARG A 10 1.03 -4.39 8.73
N ILE A 11 0.74 -5.00 9.86
CA ILE A 11 0.40 -4.29 11.09
C ILE A 11 1.50 -4.56 12.11
N THR A 12 2.03 -3.48 12.70
CA THR A 12 2.96 -3.55 13.81
C THR A 12 2.38 -2.80 15.01
N LYS A 13 2.93 -3.05 16.19
CA LYS A 13 2.54 -2.35 17.41
C LYS A 13 3.67 -1.43 17.83
N LYS A 14 3.35 -0.17 18.07
CA LYS A 14 4.28 0.83 18.57
C LYS A 14 3.96 1.12 20.03
N PRO A 15 4.93 1.03 20.96
CA PRO A 15 4.68 1.39 22.35
C PRO A 15 4.45 2.89 22.49
N LEU A 16 3.44 3.25 23.28
CA LEU A 16 3.22 4.62 23.70
C LEU A 16 4.05 4.92 24.95
N ARG A 17 4.29 6.19 25.21
CA ARG A 17 5.00 6.62 26.42
C ARG A 17 4.27 6.23 27.70
N THR A 18 2.95 6.04 27.62
CA THR A 18 2.15 5.55 28.73
C THR A 18 2.37 4.04 28.87
N GLU A 19 2.78 3.63 30.06
CA GLU A 19 3.10 2.23 30.35
C GLU A 19 1.94 1.29 30.02
N GLY A 20 2.26 0.17 29.35
CA GLY A 20 1.32 -0.86 29.01
C GLY A 20 0.40 -0.56 27.83
N ARG A 21 0.58 0.57 27.13
CA ARG A 21 -0.24 0.92 25.97
C ARG A 21 0.55 0.83 24.67
N PHE A 22 -0.16 0.37 23.63
CA PHE A 22 0.37 0.25 22.28
C PHE A 22 -0.61 0.84 21.29
N VAL A 23 -0.09 1.35 20.20
CA VAL A 23 -0.88 1.77 19.04
C VAL A 23 -0.51 0.90 17.84
N GLU A 24 -1.51 0.51 17.06
CA GLU A 24 -1.27 -0.23 15.82
C GLU A 24 -0.84 0.72 14.71
N VAL A 25 0.23 0.34 14.02
CA VAL A 25 0.71 1.06 12.84
C VAL A 25 0.47 0.18 11.63
N VAL A 26 -0.26 0.69 10.65
CA VAL A 26 -0.52 0.00 9.39
C VAL A 26 0.54 0.42 8.39
N HIS A 27 1.28 -0.56 7.88
CA HIS A 27 2.25 -0.36 6.81
C HIS A 27 1.65 -0.84 5.50
N ILE A 28 1.79 -0.04 4.45
CA ILE A 28 1.30 -0.36 3.11
C ILE A 28 2.40 -0.10 2.11
N ARG A 29 2.55 -1.00 1.16
CA ARG A 29 3.42 -0.77 0.02
C ARG A 29 2.77 -1.21 -1.29
N LEU A 30 3.13 -0.50 -2.35
CA LEU A 30 2.66 -0.74 -3.70
C LEU A 30 3.86 -1.19 -4.54
N LEU A 31 3.75 -2.37 -5.13
CA LEU A 31 4.80 -2.95 -5.96
C LEU A 31 4.29 -3.12 -7.40
N LEU A 32 5.19 -2.91 -8.34
CA LEU A 32 4.96 -3.20 -9.75
C LEU A 32 6.03 -4.19 -10.22
N ASN A 33 5.58 -5.37 -10.65
CA ASN A 33 6.48 -6.43 -11.11
C ASN A 33 7.60 -6.76 -10.13
N GLY A 34 7.26 -6.78 -8.83
CA GLY A 34 8.20 -7.07 -7.77
C GLY A 34 9.03 -5.90 -7.27
N VAL A 35 8.89 -4.72 -7.88
CA VAL A 35 9.63 -3.51 -7.48
C VAL A 35 8.73 -2.61 -6.65
N THR A 36 9.18 -2.23 -5.47
CA THR A 36 8.45 -1.30 -4.61
C THR A 36 8.49 0.10 -5.19
N LEU A 37 7.32 0.63 -5.55
CA LEU A 37 7.17 1.99 -6.09
C LEU A 37 6.85 2.99 -5.00
N TYR A 38 6.10 2.57 -3.98
CA TYR A 38 5.64 3.44 -2.93
C TYR A 38 5.46 2.65 -1.64
N GLU A 39 5.90 3.23 -0.55
CA GLU A 39 5.77 2.61 0.77
C GLU A 39 5.49 3.69 1.80
N THR A 40 4.53 3.44 2.67
CA THR A 40 4.15 4.37 3.73
C THR A 40 3.54 3.64 4.92
N ASN A 41 3.27 4.37 5.97
CA ASN A 41 2.55 3.85 7.13
C ASN A 41 1.69 4.94 7.78
N SER A 42 0.76 4.52 8.63
CA SER A 42 -0.18 5.41 9.30
C SER A 42 0.48 6.35 10.32
N ASP A 43 1.66 6.01 10.81
CA ASP A 43 2.38 6.83 11.79
C ASP A 43 2.99 8.08 11.16
N ILE A 44 3.52 7.95 9.92
CA ILE A 44 4.16 9.07 9.22
C ILE A 44 3.20 10.21 8.94
N TYR A 45 1.98 9.88 8.52
CA TYR A 45 0.98 10.88 8.11
C TYR A 45 -0.09 11.14 9.15
N CYS A 46 -0.01 10.51 10.31
CA CYS A 46 -1.06 10.57 11.34
C CYS A 46 -2.46 10.25 10.79
N LEU A 47 -2.52 9.34 9.83
CA LEU A 47 -3.75 8.93 9.18
C LEU A 47 -4.40 7.75 9.90
N SER A 48 -5.72 7.67 9.84
CA SER A 48 -6.44 6.46 10.23
C SER A 48 -6.15 5.35 9.23
N LYS A 49 -6.43 4.10 9.62
CA LYS A 49 -6.30 2.94 8.71
C LYS A 49 -7.10 3.15 7.43
N GLN A 50 -8.33 3.65 7.57
CA GLN A 50 -9.24 3.88 6.44
C GLN A 50 -8.68 4.93 5.48
N GLU A 51 -8.20 6.06 5.99
CA GLU A 51 -7.60 7.11 5.18
C GLU A 51 -6.37 6.63 4.43
N LEU A 52 -5.53 5.82 5.09
CA LEU A 52 -4.34 5.26 4.48
C LEU A 52 -4.70 4.31 3.33
N VAL A 53 -5.69 3.45 3.53
CA VAL A 53 -6.19 2.52 2.50
C VAL A 53 -6.77 3.30 1.32
N GLU A 54 -7.56 4.33 1.57
CA GLU A 54 -8.14 5.18 0.52
C GLU A 54 -7.04 5.87 -0.31
N MET A 55 -6.03 6.41 0.34
CA MET A 55 -4.89 7.03 -0.33
C MET A 55 -4.15 6.02 -1.22
N MET A 56 -3.94 4.80 -0.74
CA MET A 56 -3.26 3.77 -1.50
C MET A 56 -4.10 3.28 -2.69
N LEU A 57 -5.42 3.17 -2.52
CA LEU A 57 -6.33 2.80 -3.60
C LEU A 57 -6.31 3.87 -4.70
N GLU A 58 -6.28 5.13 -4.35
CA GLU A 58 -6.17 6.23 -5.31
C GLU A 58 -4.87 6.13 -6.11
N LYS A 59 -3.74 5.93 -5.44
CA LYS A 59 -2.44 5.79 -6.11
C LYS A 59 -2.39 4.56 -7.01
N SER A 60 -2.93 3.43 -6.57
CA SER A 60 -2.98 2.21 -7.39
C SER A 60 -3.88 2.37 -8.59
N SER A 61 -5.00 3.06 -8.47
CA SER A 61 -5.91 3.36 -9.57
C SER A 61 -5.22 4.19 -10.66
N LEU A 62 -4.48 5.22 -10.27
CA LEU A 62 -3.72 6.04 -11.22
C LEU A 62 -2.65 5.22 -11.95
N LEU A 63 -1.95 4.36 -11.23
CA LEU A 63 -0.95 3.46 -11.81
C LEU A 63 -1.59 2.51 -12.83
N ILE A 64 -2.71 1.90 -12.47
CA ILE A 64 -3.43 0.97 -13.34
C ILE A 64 -3.90 1.68 -14.61
N GLN A 65 -4.47 2.87 -14.49
CA GLN A 65 -4.89 3.67 -15.65
C GLN A 65 -3.72 3.97 -16.58
N ALA A 66 -2.56 4.31 -16.03
CA ALA A 66 -1.36 4.56 -16.82
C ALA A 66 -0.88 3.30 -17.56
N LEU A 67 -0.92 2.14 -16.88
CA LEU A 67 -0.51 0.87 -17.47
C LEU A 67 -1.47 0.39 -18.55
N GLU A 68 -2.76 0.61 -18.39
CA GLU A 68 -3.78 0.20 -19.36
C GLU A 68 -3.68 0.96 -20.68
N LYS A 69 -3.04 2.11 -20.68
CA LYS A 69 -2.80 2.90 -21.90
C LYS A 69 -1.66 2.33 -22.74
N VAL A 70 -0.85 1.43 -22.19
CA VAL A 70 0.25 0.80 -22.92
C VAL A 70 -0.33 -0.33 -23.78
N GLU A 71 -0.01 -0.30 -25.09
CA GLU A 71 -0.49 -1.29 -26.03
C GLU A 71 -0.07 -2.70 -25.63
N ASN A 72 -1.01 -3.65 -25.74
CA ASN A 72 -0.82 -5.07 -25.39
C ASN A 72 -0.46 -5.32 -23.93
N SER A 73 -0.76 -4.38 -23.06
CA SER A 73 -0.53 -4.54 -21.64
C SER A 73 -1.78 -5.07 -20.94
N LYS A 74 -1.58 -6.06 -20.07
CA LYS A 74 -2.61 -6.56 -19.16
C LYS A 74 -2.16 -6.25 -17.75
N VAL A 75 -3.11 -5.90 -16.89
CA VAL A 75 -2.82 -5.57 -15.49
C VAL A 75 -3.49 -6.57 -14.58
N SER A 76 -2.71 -7.19 -13.73
CA SER A 76 -3.18 -8.08 -12.67
C SER A 76 -2.98 -7.37 -11.33
N ILE A 77 -4.01 -7.37 -10.49
CA ILE A 77 -3.96 -6.74 -9.18
C ILE A 77 -4.06 -7.82 -8.12
N ARG A 78 -3.14 -7.79 -7.16
CA ARG A 78 -3.12 -8.74 -6.05
C ARG A 78 -2.99 -7.97 -4.73
N HIS A 79 -3.53 -8.56 -3.68
CA HIS A 79 -3.41 -8.08 -2.31
C HIS A 79 -2.71 -9.15 -1.47
N GLY A 80 -1.83 -8.74 -0.60
CA GLY A 80 -1.10 -9.64 0.26
C GLY A 80 -0.65 -8.98 1.55
N SER A 81 0.09 -9.73 2.35
CA SER A 81 0.72 -9.26 3.57
C SER A 81 2.24 -9.49 3.50
N TYR A 82 2.98 -8.71 4.28
CA TYR A 82 4.44 -8.85 4.32
C TYR A 82 5.01 -8.68 5.71
#